data_c447f22c0cc6b8e3f88e0ae4d699cecc
#
_entry.id   c447f22c0cc6b8e3f88e0ae4d699cecc
#
_cell.length_a   1.000
_cell.length_b   1.000
_cell.length_c   1.000
_cell.angle_alpha   90.00
_cell.angle_beta   90.00
_cell.angle_gamma   90.00
#
_symmetry.space_group_name_H-M   'P 1'
#
loop_
_entity.id
_entity.type
_entity.pdbx_description
1 polymer ?
#
loop_
_entity_poly.entity_id
_entity_poly.type
_entity_poly.pdbx_seq_one_letter_code
_entity_poly.pdbx_strand_id
1 'polypeptide(L)'
;MQPFEGIQVLDLTHVLAGPFCTYQLSVLGADVIKVEPLGRYDMMREEGSIEDLNLEGIGTHFTPQNAGKRAIAIDLNKKSGQEVMVEMIKRADVLVQNYAGSALHRFGLGYDSVAKLNPQLIYCSISGFGQTGPKAGDPAYDVVIQAFTGMMASNGAPGSPTVRIGPPVVDYGTGAQAAVAISAALFQRTRTGMGQFIDVAMADAAMMLMAANVSETRASGNHPYPCGNNHPLRPGYATFETKDGRLMVGAWTSKQCSNLMKTIGENLLSSEVLSTQRHDLASRVEADRAVIAVHMMRKTATDWEQALNAAHVPAARVRTLPEALDEPQIQVRGVGIAAYKFAHGGPEESRDVPRYGQHTNEVLIELGLPIAKIESLRKAGVID
;
A
#
# COMPACT_ATOMS: atom_id res chain seq x y z
N MET A 1 8.24 -15.41 -19.73
CA MET A 1 9.13 -15.20 -18.57
C MET A 1 8.67 -13.95 -17.85
N GLN A 2 8.38 -14.09 -16.57
CA GLN A 2 8.01 -12.99 -15.70
C GLN A 2 9.25 -12.35 -15.06
N PRO A 3 9.18 -11.07 -14.59
CA PRO A 3 10.36 -10.36 -14.08
C PRO A 3 11.09 -11.06 -12.93
N PHE A 4 10.36 -11.76 -12.05
CA PHE A 4 10.92 -12.46 -10.89
C PHE A 4 10.81 -13.98 -10.97
N GLU A 5 10.62 -14.53 -12.17
CA GLU A 5 10.64 -15.97 -12.38
C GLU A 5 11.97 -16.57 -11.89
N GLY A 6 11.89 -17.60 -11.03
CA GLY A 6 13.05 -18.23 -10.39
C GLY A 6 13.54 -17.53 -9.10
N ILE A 7 12.94 -16.42 -8.67
CA ILE A 7 13.24 -15.78 -7.39
C ILE A 7 12.38 -16.39 -6.30
N GLN A 8 13.02 -16.87 -5.22
CA GLN A 8 12.34 -17.42 -4.05
C GLN A 8 12.31 -16.42 -2.90
N VAL A 9 11.12 -16.14 -2.37
CA VAL A 9 10.86 -15.18 -1.30
C VAL A 9 10.29 -15.87 -0.08
N LEU A 10 10.94 -15.72 1.06
CA LEU A 10 10.42 -16.13 2.36
C LEU A 10 9.66 -14.95 3.00
N ASP A 11 8.36 -15.12 3.14
CA ASP A 11 7.45 -14.11 3.68
C ASP A 11 7.12 -14.44 5.14
N LEU A 12 7.86 -13.82 6.07
CA LEU A 12 7.63 -13.90 7.51
C LEU A 12 6.82 -12.69 8.01
N THR A 13 5.90 -12.20 7.19
CA THR A 13 5.13 -11.00 7.53
C THR A 13 3.69 -11.32 7.88
N HIS A 14 3.01 -10.38 8.50
CA HIS A 14 1.61 -10.48 8.89
C HIS A 14 0.90 -9.12 8.75
N VAL A 15 -0.41 -9.10 8.80
CA VAL A 15 -1.32 -7.97 8.66
C VAL A 15 -1.36 -7.44 7.22
N LEU A 16 -0.65 -6.35 6.86
CA LEU A 16 -0.87 -5.73 5.57
C LEU A 16 0.40 -5.26 4.85
N ALA A 17 1.21 -4.37 5.42
CA ALA A 17 2.35 -3.75 4.72
C ALA A 17 3.33 -4.77 4.16
N GLY A 18 3.75 -5.73 4.99
CA GLY A 18 4.66 -6.81 4.58
C GLY A 18 4.04 -7.79 3.59
N PRO A 19 2.86 -8.36 3.88
CA PRO A 19 2.16 -9.22 2.92
C PRO A 19 1.89 -8.56 1.58
N PHE A 20 1.56 -7.26 1.55
CA PHE A 20 1.39 -6.53 0.30
C PHE A 20 2.70 -6.37 -0.47
N CYS A 21 3.82 -6.12 0.23
CA CYS A 21 5.14 -6.10 -0.39
C CYS A 21 5.44 -7.41 -1.12
N THR A 22 5.31 -8.55 -0.44
CA THR A 22 5.61 -9.86 -1.01
C THR A 22 4.60 -10.29 -2.07
N TYR A 23 3.34 -9.85 -1.95
CA TYR A 23 2.34 -10.01 -3.01
C TYR A 23 2.75 -9.29 -4.31
N GLN A 24 3.31 -8.07 -4.24
CA GLN A 24 3.81 -7.39 -5.43
C GLN A 24 4.94 -8.15 -6.13
N LEU A 25 5.75 -8.91 -5.38
CA LEU A 25 6.76 -9.78 -5.94
C LEU A 25 6.14 -11.05 -6.56
N SER A 26 5.13 -11.64 -5.88
CA SER A 26 4.41 -12.82 -6.35
C SER A 26 3.73 -12.60 -7.71
N VAL A 27 2.99 -11.50 -7.87
CA VAL A 27 2.30 -11.20 -9.15
C VAL A 27 3.26 -10.93 -10.30
N LEU A 28 4.53 -10.68 -10.01
CA LEU A 28 5.62 -10.54 -10.98
C LEU A 28 6.44 -11.83 -11.16
N GLY A 29 5.97 -12.96 -10.61
CA GLY A 29 6.51 -14.30 -10.86
C GLY A 29 7.45 -14.85 -9.81
N ALA A 30 7.64 -14.17 -8.67
CA ALA A 30 8.39 -14.75 -7.56
C ALA A 30 7.63 -15.92 -6.90
N ASP A 31 8.35 -16.97 -6.53
CA ASP A 31 7.85 -18.04 -5.65
C ASP A 31 7.85 -17.53 -4.20
N VAL A 32 6.70 -17.10 -3.70
CA VAL A 32 6.56 -16.55 -2.35
C VAL A 32 6.03 -17.62 -1.40
N ILE A 33 6.83 -17.96 -0.40
CA ILE A 33 6.46 -18.90 0.66
C ILE A 33 6.17 -18.12 1.95
N LYS A 34 4.89 -18.04 2.31
CA LYS A 34 4.44 -17.44 3.58
C LYS A 34 4.71 -18.41 4.71
N VAL A 35 5.54 -17.99 5.66
CA VAL A 35 5.94 -18.77 6.83
C VAL A 35 5.20 -18.24 8.05
N GLU A 36 4.31 -19.03 8.61
CA GLU A 36 3.51 -18.67 9.77
C GLU A 36 3.90 -19.51 11.00
N PRO A 37 3.83 -18.93 12.21
CA PRO A 37 4.05 -19.69 13.44
C PRO A 37 3.02 -20.81 13.61
N LEU A 38 3.46 -21.98 14.03
CA LEU A 38 2.54 -23.09 14.32
C LEU A 38 1.57 -22.73 15.42
N GLY A 39 0.26 -22.89 15.16
CA GLY A 39 -0.83 -22.57 16.08
C GLY A 39 -1.09 -21.08 16.30
N ARG A 40 -0.43 -20.20 15.53
CA ARG A 40 -0.61 -18.75 15.62
C ARG A 40 -0.43 -18.09 14.26
N TYR A 41 -1.43 -18.21 13.42
CA TYR A 41 -1.44 -17.68 12.06
C TYR A 41 -1.67 -16.16 11.99
N ASP A 42 -1.56 -15.61 10.78
CA ASP A 42 -1.86 -14.22 10.49
C ASP A 42 -3.33 -13.90 10.84
N MET A 43 -3.54 -12.97 11.74
CA MET A 43 -4.88 -12.60 12.21
C MET A 43 -5.82 -12.17 11.06
N MET A 44 -5.29 -11.67 9.96
CA MET A 44 -6.09 -11.27 8.79
C MET A 44 -6.81 -12.44 8.12
N ARG A 45 -6.41 -13.70 8.41
CA ARG A 45 -7.10 -14.90 7.92
C ARG A 45 -8.56 -14.99 8.35
N GLU A 46 -8.87 -14.46 9.54
CA GLU A 46 -10.20 -14.47 10.15
C GLU A 46 -10.90 -13.10 10.09
N GLU A 47 -10.33 -12.14 9.31
CA GLU A 47 -10.85 -10.79 9.23
C GLU A 47 -11.57 -10.52 7.91
N GLY A 48 -12.74 -9.91 8.02
CA GLY A 48 -13.58 -9.51 6.88
C GLY A 48 -15.07 -9.67 7.19
N SER A 49 -15.90 -9.23 6.25
CA SER A 49 -17.37 -9.22 6.42
C SER A 49 -18.06 -10.54 6.04
N ILE A 50 -17.31 -11.54 5.54
CA ILE A 50 -17.86 -12.83 5.09
C ILE A 50 -17.39 -13.92 6.06
N GLU A 51 -18.29 -14.32 6.96
CA GLU A 51 -18.00 -15.27 8.05
C GLU A 51 -17.48 -16.62 7.56
N ASP A 52 -18.07 -17.17 6.51
CA ASP A 52 -17.65 -18.45 5.93
C ASP A 52 -16.17 -18.42 5.48
N LEU A 53 -15.73 -17.32 4.84
CA LEU A 53 -14.34 -17.16 4.43
C LEU A 53 -13.39 -16.98 5.63
N ASN A 54 -13.85 -16.30 6.67
CA ASN A 54 -13.10 -16.14 7.91
C ASN A 54 -12.90 -17.50 8.60
N LEU A 55 -13.95 -18.33 8.69
CA LEU A 55 -13.88 -19.69 9.24
C LEU A 55 -12.96 -20.61 8.40
N GLU A 56 -12.87 -20.39 7.11
CA GLU A 56 -11.95 -21.11 6.23
C GLU A 56 -10.49 -20.60 6.30
N GLY A 57 -10.24 -19.52 7.04
CA GLY A 57 -8.91 -18.90 7.14
C GLY A 57 -8.44 -18.17 5.88
N ILE A 58 -9.38 -17.72 5.04
CA ILE A 58 -9.17 -16.97 3.80
C ILE A 58 -10.01 -15.69 3.76
N GLY A 59 -10.13 -15.03 4.89
CA GLY A 59 -10.89 -13.80 5.08
C GLY A 59 -10.57 -12.73 4.02
N THR A 60 -11.55 -11.85 3.78
CA THR A 60 -11.44 -10.82 2.73
C THR A 60 -10.35 -9.77 3.00
N HIS A 61 -9.82 -9.69 4.22
CA HIS A 61 -8.64 -8.86 4.53
C HIS A 61 -7.30 -9.61 4.32
N PHE A 62 -7.32 -10.93 4.27
CA PHE A 62 -6.14 -11.76 3.98
C PHE A 62 -5.91 -11.95 2.48
N THR A 63 -6.97 -12.25 1.77
CA THR A 63 -6.95 -12.65 0.35
C THR A 63 -6.20 -11.68 -0.57
N PRO A 64 -6.42 -10.34 -0.54
CA PRO A 64 -5.83 -9.43 -1.51
C PRO A 64 -4.31 -9.31 -1.44
N GLN A 65 -3.70 -9.69 -0.31
CA GLN A 65 -2.26 -9.61 -0.10
C GLN A 65 -1.57 -10.96 -0.08
N ASN A 66 -2.32 -12.08 -0.23
CA ASN A 66 -1.75 -13.41 -0.08
C ASN A 66 -2.14 -14.40 -1.18
N ALA A 67 -3.00 -14.02 -2.11
CA ALA A 67 -3.30 -14.83 -3.28
C ALA A 67 -2.04 -15.14 -4.09
N GLY A 68 -1.90 -16.38 -4.59
CA GLY A 68 -0.76 -16.82 -5.36
C GLY A 68 0.49 -17.18 -4.56
N LYS A 69 0.47 -17.05 -3.22
CA LYS A 69 1.57 -17.52 -2.36
C LYS A 69 1.39 -18.98 -2.00
N ARG A 70 2.48 -19.62 -1.60
CA ARG A 70 2.46 -20.89 -0.86
C ARG A 70 2.49 -20.60 0.64
N ALA A 71 1.91 -21.44 1.49
CA ALA A 71 1.88 -21.25 2.95
C ALA A 71 2.37 -22.47 3.69
N ILE A 72 3.24 -22.25 4.68
CA ILE A 72 3.76 -23.29 5.59
C ILE A 72 3.62 -22.84 7.03
N ALA A 73 3.51 -23.81 7.95
CA ALA A 73 3.43 -23.52 9.39
C ALA A 73 4.59 -24.20 10.13
N ILE A 74 5.38 -23.40 10.87
CA ILE A 74 6.59 -23.87 11.57
C ILE A 74 6.68 -23.25 12.98
N ASP A 75 6.95 -24.09 13.99
CA ASP A 75 7.25 -23.64 15.34
C ASP A 75 8.73 -23.24 15.49
N LEU A 76 9.01 -21.94 15.41
CA LEU A 76 10.35 -21.40 15.58
C LEU A 76 10.82 -21.37 17.06
N ASN A 77 9.98 -21.71 18.02
CA ASN A 77 10.42 -21.90 19.41
C ASN A 77 11.17 -23.23 19.57
N LYS A 78 11.00 -24.17 18.66
CA LYS A 78 11.71 -25.45 18.64
C LYS A 78 12.96 -25.36 17.76
N LYS A 79 14.07 -25.91 18.27
CA LYS A 79 15.34 -25.88 17.53
C LYS A 79 15.22 -26.54 16.15
N SER A 80 14.48 -27.64 16.06
CA SER A 80 14.23 -28.32 14.78
C SER A 80 13.45 -27.46 13.78
N GLY A 81 12.56 -26.58 14.24
CA GLY A 81 11.90 -25.60 13.39
C GLY A 81 12.86 -24.50 12.90
N GLN A 82 13.78 -24.05 13.79
CA GLN A 82 14.83 -23.12 13.39
C GLN A 82 15.80 -23.76 12.37
N GLU A 83 16.13 -25.04 12.52
CA GLU A 83 16.95 -25.81 11.56
C GLU A 83 16.28 -25.87 10.19
N VAL A 84 14.98 -26.16 10.11
CA VAL A 84 14.21 -26.11 8.85
C VAL A 84 14.27 -24.72 8.23
N MET A 85 14.06 -23.67 9.04
CA MET A 85 14.10 -22.29 8.54
C MET A 85 15.48 -21.90 8.01
N VAL A 86 16.56 -22.35 8.66
CA VAL A 86 17.93 -22.16 8.19
C VAL A 86 18.16 -22.80 6.80
N GLU A 87 17.67 -24.00 6.58
CA GLU A 87 17.79 -24.67 5.26
C GLU A 87 16.99 -23.91 4.18
N MET A 88 15.81 -23.37 4.51
CA MET A 88 15.06 -22.51 3.60
C MET A 88 15.84 -21.23 3.26
N ILE A 89 16.40 -20.55 4.26
CA ILE A 89 17.18 -19.31 4.09
C ILE A 89 18.41 -19.52 3.19
N LYS A 90 19.08 -20.64 3.28
CA LYS A 90 20.23 -20.94 2.41
C LYS A 90 19.89 -20.95 0.92
N ARG A 91 18.64 -21.19 0.56
CA ARG A 91 18.17 -21.27 -0.84
C ARG A 91 17.41 -20.02 -1.27
N ALA A 92 16.92 -19.25 -0.33
CA ALA A 92 16.09 -18.07 -0.61
C ALA A 92 16.91 -16.92 -1.22
N ASP A 93 16.27 -16.15 -2.07
CA ASP A 93 16.79 -14.89 -2.62
C ASP A 93 16.45 -13.72 -1.73
N VAL A 94 15.25 -13.74 -1.14
CA VAL A 94 14.71 -12.65 -0.34
C VAL A 94 14.06 -13.22 0.92
N LEU A 95 14.26 -12.54 2.04
CA LEU A 95 13.49 -12.74 3.26
C LEU A 95 12.85 -11.41 3.66
N VAL A 96 11.55 -11.40 3.84
CA VAL A 96 10.80 -10.22 4.31
C VAL A 96 10.18 -10.54 5.66
N GLN A 97 10.33 -9.64 6.61
CA GLN A 97 9.78 -9.81 7.96
C GLN A 97 9.25 -8.48 8.53
N ASN A 98 8.25 -8.57 9.41
CA ASN A 98 7.74 -7.43 10.17
C ASN A 98 7.50 -7.76 11.66
N TYR A 99 8.29 -8.69 12.21
CA TYR A 99 8.27 -8.99 13.64
C TYR A 99 8.83 -7.83 14.47
N ALA A 100 8.23 -7.61 15.64
CA ALA A 100 8.65 -6.53 16.52
C ALA A 100 10.07 -6.74 17.07
N GLY A 101 10.89 -5.71 16.98
CA GLY A 101 12.20 -5.62 17.62
C GLY A 101 13.14 -6.79 17.29
N SER A 102 13.73 -7.39 18.33
CA SER A 102 14.71 -8.47 18.20
C SER A 102 14.11 -9.88 18.15
N ALA A 103 12.81 -10.02 17.81
CA ALA A 103 12.14 -11.33 17.89
C ALA A 103 12.85 -12.41 17.04
N LEU A 104 13.22 -12.11 15.80
CA LEU A 104 13.95 -13.06 14.96
C LEU A 104 15.41 -13.28 15.39
N HIS A 105 16.04 -12.30 16.04
CA HIS A 105 17.37 -12.47 16.61
C HIS A 105 17.42 -13.58 17.68
N ARG A 106 16.35 -13.72 18.48
CA ARG A 106 16.25 -14.77 19.52
C ARG A 106 16.22 -16.18 18.92
N PHE A 107 15.79 -16.30 17.67
CA PHE A 107 15.78 -17.57 16.92
C PHE A 107 17.05 -17.78 16.08
N GLY A 108 18.03 -16.87 16.14
CA GLY A 108 19.21 -16.90 15.28
C GLY A 108 18.94 -16.53 13.83
N LEU A 109 17.77 -15.90 13.55
CA LEU A 109 17.31 -15.53 12.22
C LEU A 109 17.42 -14.01 11.95
N GLY A 110 18.15 -13.26 12.77
CA GLY A 110 18.50 -11.87 12.48
C GLY A 110 19.51 -11.74 11.36
N TYR A 111 19.55 -10.58 10.70
CA TYR A 111 20.37 -10.34 9.51
C TYR A 111 21.84 -10.77 9.67
N ASP A 112 22.53 -10.38 10.76
CA ASP A 112 23.94 -10.70 10.99
C ASP A 112 24.23 -12.21 11.03
N SER A 113 23.24 -13.00 11.43
CA SER A 113 23.35 -14.45 11.48
C SER A 113 23.08 -15.06 10.10
N VAL A 114 22.00 -14.64 9.44
CA VAL A 114 21.59 -15.24 8.16
C VAL A 114 22.45 -14.79 6.98
N ALA A 115 23.03 -13.59 7.02
CA ALA A 115 23.98 -13.12 6.01
C ALA A 115 25.28 -13.96 5.95
N LYS A 116 25.65 -14.60 7.06
CA LYS A 116 26.77 -15.54 7.08
C LYS A 116 26.42 -16.89 6.44
N LEU A 117 25.16 -17.28 6.49
CA LEU A 117 24.65 -18.52 5.88
C LEU A 117 24.37 -18.34 4.38
N ASN A 118 23.86 -17.18 3.99
CA ASN A 118 23.57 -16.83 2.63
C ASN A 118 23.96 -15.35 2.36
N PRO A 119 25.20 -15.11 1.91
CA PRO A 119 25.69 -13.75 1.63
C PRO A 119 24.98 -13.04 0.48
N GLN A 120 24.19 -13.77 -0.31
CA GLN A 120 23.40 -13.22 -1.42
C GLN A 120 21.96 -12.88 -1.01
N LEU A 121 21.55 -13.22 0.22
CA LEU A 121 20.21 -12.97 0.72
C LEU A 121 19.91 -11.47 0.82
N ILE A 122 18.81 -11.05 0.26
CA ILE A 122 18.22 -9.73 0.51
C ILE A 122 17.28 -9.88 1.69
N TYR A 123 17.63 -9.22 2.81
CA TYR A 123 16.85 -9.25 4.04
C TYR A 123 16.11 -7.92 4.22
N CYS A 124 14.80 -7.93 4.09
CA CYS A 124 13.95 -6.75 4.25
C CYS A 124 13.21 -6.80 5.59
N SER A 125 13.45 -5.80 6.42
CA SER A 125 12.77 -5.60 7.70
C SER A 125 11.81 -4.43 7.61
N ILE A 126 10.52 -4.66 7.82
CA ILE A 126 9.48 -3.64 7.80
C ILE A 126 9.02 -3.39 9.24
N SER A 127 9.02 -2.15 9.68
CA SER A 127 8.59 -1.78 11.04
C SER A 127 7.90 -0.42 11.07
N GLY A 128 7.31 -0.06 12.21
CA GLY A 128 6.65 1.23 12.36
C GLY A 128 7.59 2.42 12.24
N PHE A 129 8.77 2.32 12.88
CA PHE A 129 9.68 3.45 13.07
C PHE A 129 11.12 3.18 12.61
N GLY A 130 11.38 2.06 11.95
CA GLY A 130 12.74 1.63 11.59
C GLY A 130 13.43 0.86 12.69
N GLN A 131 14.64 0.34 12.36
CA GLN A 131 15.44 -0.49 13.29
C GLN A 131 16.34 0.35 14.21
N THR A 132 16.39 1.67 14.03
CA THR A 132 17.24 2.59 14.79
C THR A 132 16.44 3.78 15.30
N GLY A 133 17.02 4.52 16.26
CA GLY A 133 16.39 5.70 16.84
C GLY A 133 15.54 5.40 18.08
N PRO A 134 14.99 6.46 18.71
CA PRO A 134 14.36 6.37 20.03
C PRO A 134 13.04 5.57 20.03
N LYS A 135 12.45 5.30 18.85
CA LYS A 135 11.20 4.57 18.69
C LYS A 135 11.35 3.20 18.01
N ALA A 136 12.58 2.71 17.80
CA ALA A 136 12.89 1.44 17.09
C ALA A 136 12.23 0.26 17.79
N GLY A 137 11.47 0.10 18.53
CA GLY A 137 10.76 -1.04 19.17
C GLY A 137 9.31 -0.76 19.50
N ASP A 138 8.89 0.47 19.23
CA ASP A 138 7.51 0.87 19.52
C ASP A 138 6.53 0.14 18.58
N PRO A 139 5.39 -0.35 19.10
CA PRO A 139 4.36 -0.95 18.26
C PRO A 139 3.69 0.09 17.39
N ALA A 140 3.31 -0.30 16.18
CA ALA A 140 2.63 0.58 15.26
C ALA A 140 1.61 -0.16 14.39
N TYR A 141 0.59 0.59 13.98
CA TYR A 141 -0.32 0.29 12.89
C TYR A 141 -0.43 1.54 12.01
N ASP A 142 -0.98 1.40 10.83
CA ASP A 142 -1.22 2.50 9.88
C ASP A 142 -1.74 3.77 10.56
N VAL A 143 -2.82 3.68 11.32
CA VAL A 143 -3.45 4.83 11.98
C VAL A 143 -2.58 5.50 13.04
N VAL A 144 -1.70 4.73 13.70
CA VAL A 144 -0.73 5.26 14.67
C VAL A 144 0.32 6.09 13.94
N ILE A 145 0.79 5.62 12.81
CA ILE A 145 1.76 6.34 11.98
C ILE A 145 1.12 7.57 11.32
N GLN A 146 -0.12 7.50 10.85
CA GLN A 146 -0.85 8.68 10.38
C GLN A 146 -0.92 9.78 11.46
N ALA A 147 -1.18 9.39 12.71
CA ALA A 147 -1.21 10.33 13.83
C ALA A 147 0.18 10.90 14.14
N PHE A 148 1.20 10.04 14.19
CA PHE A 148 2.56 10.41 14.53
C PHE A 148 3.21 11.36 13.52
N THR A 149 2.97 11.16 12.23
CA THR A 149 3.61 11.90 11.14
C THR A 149 2.91 13.22 10.77
N GLY A 150 1.76 13.53 11.38
CA GLY A 150 0.96 14.72 11.05
C GLY A 150 0.02 14.54 9.87
N MET A 151 -0.01 13.35 9.23
CA MET A 151 -0.94 13.04 8.14
C MET A 151 -2.38 13.21 8.59
N MET A 152 -2.74 12.70 9.76
CA MET A 152 -4.08 12.84 10.35
C MET A 152 -4.42 14.30 10.66
N ALA A 153 -3.45 15.10 11.11
CA ALA A 153 -3.66 16.53 11.43
C ALA A 153 -3.87 17.40 10.19
N SER A 154 -3.38 16.96 9.03
CA SER A 154 -3.57 17.67 7.75
C SER A 154 -4.85 17.25 7.02
N ASN A 155 -5.57 16.22 7.50
CA ASN A 155 -6.75 15.66 6.86
C ASN A 155 -8.04 16.11 7.58
N GLY A 156 -9.13 16.27 6.82
CA GLY A 156 -10.44 16.67 7.32
C GLY A 156 -10.94 18.00 6.75
N ALA A 157 -12.08 18.47 7.26
CA ALA A 157 -12.66 19.76 6.92
C ALA A 157 -12.16 20.85 7.87
N PRO A 158 -12.16 22.14 7.45
CA PRO A 158 -11.82 23.25 8.34
C PRO A 158 -12.68 23.24 9.61
N GLY A 159 -12.03 23.28 10.77
CA GLY A 159 -12.71 23.29 12.06
C GLY A 159 -13.32 21.95 12.51
N SER A 160 -13.18 20.90 11.71
CA SER A 160 -13.59 19.54 12.14
C SER A 160 -12.52 18.89 13.04
N PRO A 161 -12.90 17.90 13.86
CA PRO A 161 -11.91 17.02 14.48
C PRO A 161 -10.99 16.39 13.45
N THR A 162 -9.76 16.04 13.85
CA THR A 162 -8.81 15.31 13.00
C THR A 162 -9.40 13.95 12.59
N VAL A 163 -9.22 13.57 11.33
CA VAL A 163 -9.73 12.31 10.79
C VAL A 163 -8.61 11.56 10.07
N ARG A 164 -8.60 10.22 10.23
CA ARG A 164 -7.70 9.38 9.46
C ARG A 164 -8.12 9.32 8.01
N ILE A 165 -7.19 9.00 7.11
CA ILE A 165 -7.52 8.56 5.76
C ILE A 165 -8.19 7.17 5.86
N GLY A 166 -9.30 6.96 5.17
CA GLY A 166 -10.11 5.74 5.28
C GLY A 166 -9.32 4.46 4.96
N PRO A 167 -8.80 4.30 3.74
CA PRO A 167 -7.92 3.18 3.39
C PRO A 167 -6.59 3.22 4.16
N PRO A 168 -5.95 2.08 4.45
CA PRO A 168 -4.65 2.01 5.13
C PRO A 168 -3.50 2.40 4.17
N VAL A 169 -3.44 3.69 3.83
CA VAL A 169 -2.53 4.23 2.81
C VAL A 169 -1.05 4.14 3.19
N VAL A 170 -0.76 4.18 4.50
CA VAL A 170 0.61 4.04 5.00
C VAL A 170 1.09 2.60 4.83
N ASP A 171 0.27 1.62 5.16
CA ASP A 171 0.59 0.20 4.96
C ASP A 171 0.85 -0.11 3.48
N TYR A 172 -0.09 0.25 2.60
CA TYR A 172 0.08 0.04 1.15
C TYR A 172 1.27 0.80 0.59
N GLY A 173 1.47 2.05 1.02
CA GLY A 173 2.63 2.85 0.63
C GLY A 173 3.95 2.22 1.07
N THR A 174 4.01 1.74 2.31
CA THR A 174 5.18 1.04 2.86
C THR A 174 5.48 -0.24 2.11
N GLY A 175 4.48 -1.08 1.88
CA GLY A 175 4.65 -2.32 1.13
C GLY A 175 5.11 -2.09 -0.31
N ALA A 176 4.57 -1.07 -0.99
CA ALA A 176 5.04 -0.68 -2.33
C ALA A 176 6.50 -0.21 -2.31
N GLN A 177 6.92 0.62 -1.35
CA GLN A 177 8.31 1.06 -1.21
C GLN A 177 9.25 -0.10 -0.88
N ALA A 178 8.84 -1.02 -0.03
CA ALA A 178 9.60 -2.24 0.26
C ALA A 178 9.81 -3.09 -0.99
N ALA A 179 8.77 -3.29 -1.81
CA ALA A 179 8.87 -4.02 -3.07
C ALA A 179 9.83 -3.33 -4.06
N VAL A 180 9.81 -1.99 -4.16
CA VAL A 180 10.77 -1.21 -4.96
C VAL A 180 12.20 -1.41 -4.44
N ALA A 181 12.41 -1.31 -3.12
CA ALA A 181 13.73 -1.48 -2.51
C ALA A 181 14.28 -2.89 -2.74
N ILE A 182 13.46 -3.94 -2.58
CA ILE A 182 13.82 -5.32 -2.88
C ILE A 182 14.19 -5.50 -4.36
N SER A 183 13.37 -4.95 -5.27
CA SER A 183 13.64 -4.98 -6.72
C SER A 183 14.98 -4.34 -7.08
N ALA A 184 15.28 -3.18 -6.48
CA ALA A 184 16.54 -2.49 -6.64
C ALA A 184 17.73 -3.30 -6.08
N ALA A 185 17.55 -3.95 -4.93
CA ALA A 185 18.57 -4.79 -4.32
C ALA A 185 18.82 -6.07 -5.13
N LEU A 186 17.77 -6.70 -5.69
CA LEU A 186 17.91 -7.83 -6.63
C LEU A 186 18.72 -7.41 -7.87
N PHE A 187 18.41 -6.25 -8.45
CA PHE A 187 19.18 -5.72 -9.57
C PHE A 187 20.64 -5.37 -9.20
N GLN A 188 20.87 -4.77 -8.01
CA GLN A 188 22.22 -4.53 -7.52
C GLN A 188 23.00 -5.83 -7.34
N ARG A 189 22.36 -6.87 -6.80
CA ARG A 189 22.95 -8.19 -6.60
C ARG A 189 23.47 -8.82 -7.90
N THR A 190 22.81 -8.59 -9.04
CA THR A 190 23.30 -9.10 -10.34
C THR A 190 24.67 -8.55 -10.73
N ARG A 191 25.09 -7.40 -10.17
CA ARG A 191 26.35 -6.74 -10.43
C ARG A 191 27.40 -7.01 -9.36
N THR A 192 26.96 -7.15 -8.12
CA THR A 192 27.87 -7.26 -6.96
C THR A 192 28.06 -8.69 -6.47
N GLY A 193 27.11 -9.59 -6.79
CA GLY A 193 27.03 -10.91 -6.21
C GLY A 193 26.63 -10.93 -4.73
N MET A 194 26.29 -9.78 -4.14
CA MET A 194 26.01 -9.64 -2.71
C MET A 194 24.56 -9.25 -2.46
N GLY A 195 23.97 -9.87 -1.43
CA GLY A 195 22.71 -9.42 -0.83
C GLY A 195 22.90 -8.21 0.06
N GLN A 196 21.87 -7.78 0.75
CA GLN A 196 21.95 -6.70 1.72
C GLN A 196 20.78 -6.67 2.70
N PHE A 197 20.92 -5.84 3.73
CA PHE A 197 19.86 -5.49 4.66
C PHE A 197 19.09 -4.25 4.16
N ILE A 198 17.76 -4.33 4.21
CA ILE A 198 16.87 -3.22 3.89
C ILE A 198 16.03 -2.94 5.14
N ASP A 199 16.15 -1.75 5.68
CA ASP A 199 15.31 -1.24 6.77
C ASP A 199 14.21 -0.34 6.18
N VAL A 200 12.94 -0.72 6.34
CA VAL A 200 11.79 0.03 5.85
C VAL A 200 10.92 0.44 7.03
N ALA A 201 10.79 1.76 7.21
CA ALA A 201 9.96 2.34 8.26
C ALA A 201 8.64 2.87 7.69
N MET A 202 7.52 2.51 8.31
CA MET A 202 6.21 3.06 7.96
C MET A 202 6.17 4.59 8.14
N ALA A 203 6.85 5.12 9.16
CA ALA A 203 6.96 6.56 9.39
C ALA A 203 7.65 7.27 8.22
N ASP A 204 8.72 6.71 7.68
CA ASP A 204 9.44 7.27 6.52
C ASP A 204 8.59 7.20 5.26
N ALA A 205 7.86 6.10 5.07
CA ALA A 205 6.91 5.97 3.96
C ALA A 205 5.79 7.02 4.05
N ALA A 206 5.24 7.28 5.24
CA ALA A 206 4.24 8.33 5.44
C ALA A 206 4.81 9.72 5.14
N MET A 207 6.03 10.02 5.58
CA MET A 207 6.71 11.29 5.26
C MET A 207 6.95 11.43 3.75
N MET A 208 7.32 10.35 3.06
CA MET A 208 7.47 10.32 1.60
C MET A 208 6.12 10.58 0.89
N LEU A 209 5.02 9.97 1.35
CA LEU A 209 3.68 10.23 0.81
C LEU A 209 3.24 11.69 0.99
N MET A 210 3.76 12.38 2.01
CA MET A 210 3.53 13.81 2.28
C MET A 210 4.68 14.71 1.80
N ALA A 211 5.52 14.29 0.86
CA ALA A 211 6.76 15.00 0.50
C ALA A 211 6.55 16.49 0.17
N ALA A 212 5.47 16.84 -0.53
CA ALA A 212 5.14 18.24 -0.84
C ALA A 212 4.83 19.03 0.44
N ASN A 213 4.05 18.47 1.35
CA ASN A 213 3.70 19.08 2.64
C ASN A 213 4.94 19.24 3.53
N VAL A 214 5.81 18.23 3.55
CA VAL A 214 7.08 18.27 4.29
C VAL A 214 7.98 19.39 3.76
N SER A 215 8.10 19.50 2.43
CA SER A 215 8.89 20.56 1.79
C SER A 215 8.35 21.95 2.11
N GLU A 216 7.05 22.15 1.95
CA GLU A 216 6.39 23.43 2.25
C GLU A 216 6.55 23.81 3.73
N THR A 217 6.33 22.87 4.65
CA THR A 217 6.47 23.10 6.09
C THR A 217 7.91 23.49 6.47
N ARG A 218 8.90 22.80 5.90
CA ARG A 218 10.32 23.13 6.16
C ARG A 218 10.70 24.52 5.63
N ALA A 219 10.16 24.91 4.48
CA ALA A 219 10.48 26.18 3.86
C ALA A 219 9.75 27.39 4.50
N SER A 220 8.49 27.20 4.89
CA SER A 220 7.64 28.31 5.36
C SER A 220 7.47 28.38 6.89
N GLY A 221 7.77 27.28 7.59
CA GLY A 221 7.44 27.11 9.02
C GLY A 221 5.95 26.87 9.29
N ASN A 222 5.11 26.88 8.24
CA ASN A 222 3.66 26.65 8.37
C ASN A 222 3.36 25.16 8.26
N HIS A 223 2.40 24.66 9.04
CA HIS A 223 1.90 23.31 8.88
C HIS A 223 0.71 23.28 7.91
N PRO A 224 0.52 22.21 7.14
CA PRO A 224 -0.69 22.03 6.36
C PRO A 224 -1.90 21.89 7.30
N TYR A 225 -3.00 22.57 6.95
CA TYR A 225 -4.24 22.52 7.71
C TYR A 225 -5.34 21.82 6.90
N PRO A 226 -6.33 21.21 7.58
CA PRO A 226 -7.45 20.58 6.90
C PRO A 226 -8.24 21.60 6.08
N CYS A 227 -8.37 21.37 4.78
CA CYS A 227 -9.12 22.22 3.87
C CYS A 227 -10.33 21.51 3.23
N GLY A 228 -10.65 20.31 3.68
CA GLY A 228 -11.69 19.47 3.10
C GLY A 228 -11.38 19.11 1.66
N ASN A 229 -12.40 19.20 0.82
CA ASN A 229 -12.28 18.93 -0.61
C ASN A 229 -11.97 20.18 -1.45
N ASN A 230 -11.69 21.32 -0.78
CA ASN A 230 -11.56 22.61 -1.45
C ASN A 230 -10.11 23.11 -1.40
N HIS A 231 -9.55 23.41 -2.54
CA HIS A 231 -8.22 24.02 -2.56
C HIS A 231 -8.33 25.50 -2.13
N PRO A 232 -7.52 25.98 -1.15
CA PRO A 232 -7.67 27.33 -0.59
C PRO A 232 -7.46 28.45 -1.60
N LEU A 233 -6.71 28.23 -2.68
CA LEU A 233 -6.36 29.25 -3.67
C LEU A 233 -6.89 28.93 -5.09
N ARG A 234 -7.78 27.93 -5.25
CA ARG A 234 -8.31 27.49 -6.55
C ARG A 234 -9.82 27.28 -6.47
N PRO A 235 -10.65 28.20 -6.95
CA PRO A 235 -12.11 28.10 -6.83
C PRO A 235 -12.68 26.87 -7.57
N GLY A 236 -12.12 26.53 -8.72
CA GLY A 236 -12.51 25.38 -9.52
C GLY A 236 -11.81 24.07 -9.15
N TYR A 237 -11.02 24.02 -8.07
CA TYR A 237 -10.46 22.79 -7.52
C TYR A 237 -11.19 22.46 -6.22
N ALA A 238 -12.37 21.88 -6.35
CA ALA A 238 -13.29 21.68 -5.24
C ALA A 238 -14.35 20.63 -5.55
N THR A 239 -15.06 20.18 -4.52
CA THR A 239 -16.26 19.35 -4.67
C THR A 239 -17.49 20.26 -4.68
N PHE A 240 -18.40 20.00 -5.63
CA PHE A 240 -19.64 20.73 -5.79
C PHE A 240 -20.86 19.79 -5.70
N GLU A 241 -21.94 20.27 -5.08
CA GLU A 241 -23.23 19.61 -5.16
C GLU A 241 -23.84 19.80 -6.56
N THR A 242 -24.53 18.80 -7.06
CA THR A 242 -25.25 18.81 -8.35
C THR A 242 -26.69 18.39 -8.15
N LYS A 243 -27.47 18.19 -9.23
CA LYS A 243 -28.87 17.75 -9.09
C LYS A 243 -29.04 16.40 -8.39
N ASP A 244 -28.06 15.51 -8.48
CA ASP A 244 -28.20 14.10 -8.09
C ASP A 244 -27.01 13.55 -7.29
N GLY A 245 -26.06 14.38 -6.89
CA GLY A 245 -24.90 13.96 -6.13
C GLY A 245 -23.77 14.96 -6.18
N ARG A 246 -22.55 14.50 -5.90
CA ARG A 246 -21.35 15.34 -5.83
C ARG A 246 -20.43 15.14 -7.02
N LEU A 247 -19.86 16.25 -7.46
CA LEU A 247 -18.84 16.30 -8.51
C LEU A 247 -17.54 16.88 -7.95
N MET A 248 -16.42 16.17 -8.05
CA MET A 248 -15.09 16.73 -7.87
C MET A 248 -14.64 17.39 -9.17
N VAL A 249 -14.23 18.63 -9.12
CA VAL A 249 -13.64 19.38 -10.24
C VAL A 249 -12.18 19.69 -9.93
N GLY A 250 -11.30 19.48 -10.91
CA GLY A 250 -9.86 19.66 -10.79
C GLY A 250 -9.30 20.77 -11.68
N ALA A 251 -9.93 21.95 -11.75
CA ALA A 251 -9.43 23.07 -12.54
C ALA A 251 -8.24 23.73 -11.83
N TRP A 252 -7.03 23.36 -12.24
CA TRP A 252 -5.77 23.80 -11.65
C TRP A 252 -5.11 24.94 -12.41
N THR A 253 -5.00 24.83 -13.74
CA THR A 253 -4.34 25.82 -14.60
C THR A 253 -5.30 26.92 -15.01
N SER A 254 -4.77 28.11 -15.38
CA SER A 254 -5.57 29.23 -15.92
C SER A 254 -6.44 28.82 -17.09
N LYS A 255 -5.91 27.97 -17.99
CA LYS A 255 -6.66 27.43 -19.12
C LYS A 255 -7.84 26.55 -18.67
N GLN A 256 -7.63 25.68 -17.69
CA GLN A 256 -8.71 24.86 -17.13
C GLN A 256 -9.77 25.70 -16.42
N CYS A 257 -9.35 26.71 -15.65
CA CYS A 257 -10.28 27.66 -15.03
C CYS A 257 -11.10 28.42 -16.08
N SER A 258 -10.46 28.93 -17.15
CA SER A 258 -11.17 29.58 -18.26
C SER A 258 -12.15 28.63 -18.96
N ASN A 259 -11.75 27.39 -19.21
CA ASN A 259 -12.62 26.39 -19.82
C ASN A 259 -13.80 26.03 -18.91
N LEU A 260 -13.57 25.88 -17.60
CA LEU A 260 -14.63 25.68 -16.60
C LEU A 260 -15.68 26.79 -16.69
N MET A 261 -15.23 28.08 -16.61
CA MET A 261 -16.14 29.22 -16.65
C MET A 261 -16.94 29.26 -17.96
N LYS A 262 -16.32 29.04 -19.10
CA LYS A 262 -17.01 28.95 -20.39
C LYS A 262 -18.05 27.84 -20.42
N THR A 263 -17.73 26.67 -19.88
CA THR A 263 -18.62 25.50 -19.87
C THR A 263 -19.84 25.70 -18.99
N ILE A 264 -19.72 26.45 -17.89
CA ILE A 264 -20.85 26.81 -17.04
C ILE A 264 -21.63 28.04 -17.57
N GLY A 265 -21.15 28.70 -18.63
CA GLY A 265 -21.80 29.86 -19.25
C GLY A 265 -21.47 31.20 -18.58
N GLU A 266 -20.32 31.28 -17.91
CA GLU A 266 -19.85 32.50 -17.22
C GLU A 266 -18.59 33.06 -17.88
N ASN A 267 -18.50 34.39 -17.93
CA ASN A 267 -17.35 35.11 -18.49
C ASN A 267 -16.35 35.59 -17.42
N LEU A 268 -16.56 35.22 -16.16
CA LEU A 268 -15.77 35.72 -15.04
C LEU A 268 -14.40 35.02 -14.93
N LEU A 269 -13.35 35.79 -14.67
CA LEU A 269 -12.16 35.38 -13.90
C LEU A 269 -10.91 34.86 -14.58
N SER A 270 -10.76 34.91 -15.87
CA SER A 270 -9.61 34.25 -16.49
C SER A 270 -8.24 34.92 -16.27
N SER A 271 -8.14 36.20 -16.02
CA SER A 271 -6.85 36.87 -15.98
C SER A 271 -6.45 37.52 -14.65
N GLU A 272 -7.41 37.88 -13.82
CA GLU A 272 -7.12 38.63 -12.58
C GLU A 272 -6.79 37.79 -11.35
N VAL A 273 -7.31 36.57 -11.28
CA VAL A 273 -7.09 35.63 -10.13
C VAL A 273 -5.62 35.24 -9.95
N LEU A 274 -4.84 35.30 -11.02
CA LEU A 274 -3.41 34.92 -10.98
C LEU A 274 -2.46 36.10 -10.66
N SER A 275 -2.97 37.33 -10.65
CA SER A 275 -2.14 38.54 -10.48
C SER A 275 -2.28 39.26 -9.13
N THR A 276 -3.22 38.82 -8.26
CA THR A 276 -3.56 39.52 -7.02
C THR A 276 -2.76 39.03 -5.81
N GLN A 277 -2.45 39.89 -4.86
CA GLN A 277 -1.72 39.52 -3.64
C GLN A 277 -2.52 38.54 -2.76
N ARG A 278 -1.82 37.62 -2.05
CA ARG A 278 -2.38 36.47 -1.32
C ARG A 278 -3.54 36.78 -0.37
N HIS A 279 -3.58 37.98 0.23
CA HIS A 279 -4.60 38.33 1.25
C HIS A 279 -5.99 38.61 0.65
N ASP A 280 -6.05 39.19 -0.56
CA ASP A 280 -7.31 39.45 -1.27
C ASP A 280 -7.81 38.19 -2.03
N LEU A 281 -6.92 37.23 -2.25
CA LEU A 281 -7.25 36.01 -2.99
C LEU A 281 -8.25 35.10 -2.25
N ALA A 282 -8.19 34.98 -0.93
CA ALA A 282 -9.01 34.02 -0.20
C ALA A 282 -10.50 34.37 -0.24
N SER A 283 -10.88 35.63 0.00
CA SER A 283 -12.28 36.08 -0.06
C SER A 283 -12.84 36.00 -1.47
N ARG A 284 -12.01 36.28 -2.47
CA ARG A 284 -12.36 36.15 -3.89
C ARG A 284 -12.55 34.72 -4.34
N VAL A 285 -11.67 33.80 -3.90
CA VAL A 285 -11.79 32.36 -4.19
C VAL A 285 -13.12 31.80 -3.68
N GLU A 286 -13.57 32.21 -2.50
CA GLU A 286 -14.87 31.77 -1.96
C GLU A 286 -16.04 32.33 -2.76
N ALA A 287 -15.99 33.61 -3.16
CA ALA A 287 -17.02 34.22 -3.99
C ALA A 287 -17.13 33.51 -5.36
N ASP A 288 -15.99 33.23 -5.99
CA ASP A 288 -15.93 32.55 -7.27
C ASP A 288 -16.42 31.09 -7.16
N ARG A 289 -16.07 30.41 -6.06
CA ARG A 289 -16.58 29.05 -5.79
C ARG A 289 -18.09 29.04 -5.60
N ALA A 290 -18.65 30.05 -4.94
CA ALA A 290 -20.10 30.20 -4.78
C ALA A 290 -20.82 30.38 -6.13
N VAL A 291 -20.24 31.17 -7.05
CA VAL A 291 -20.77 31.29 -8.42
C VAL A 291 -20.77 29.94 -9.12
N ILE A 292 -19.65 29.22 -9.11
CA ILE A 292 -19.55 27.88 -9.72
C ILE A 292 -20.60 26.94 -9.12
N ALA A 293 -20.76 26.94 -7.79
CA ALA A 293 -21.72 26.06 -7.09
C ALA A 293 -23.16 26.26 -7.56
N VAL A 294 -23.60 27.50 -7.78
CA VAL A 294 -24.95 27.80 -8.30
C VAL A 294 -25.15 27.16 -9.68
N HIS A 295 -24.14 27.20 -10.53
CA HIS A 295 -24.22 26.61 -11.87
C HIS A 295 -24.22 25.09 -11.84
N MET A 296 -23.44 24.47 -10.93
CA MET A 296 -23.36 23.02 -10.81
C MET A 296 -24.71 22.38 -10.46
N MET A 297 -25.60 23.10 -9.79
CA MET A 297 -26.98 22.63 -9.53
C MET A 297 -27.87 22.50 -10.79
N ARG A 298 -27.43 22.97 -11.97
CA ARG A 298 -28.22 22.96 -13.18
C ARG A 298 -28.31 21.63 -13.92
N LYS A 299 -27.33 20.72 -13.69
CA LYS A 299 -27.24 19.42 -14.35
C LYS A 299 -26.92 18.32 -13.34
N THR A 300 -26.98 17.07 -13.77
CA THR A 300 -26.54 15.90 -13.01
C THR A 300 -25.00 15.88 -12.89
N ALA A 301 -24.48 15.13 -11.93
CA ALA A 301 -23.03 14.94 -11.77
C ALA A 301 -22.44 14.27 -13.03
N THR A 302 -23.15 13.32 -13.62
CA THR A 302 -22.73 12.62 -14.85
C THR A 302 -22.68 13.56 -16.05
N ASP A 303 -23.70 14.42 -16.24
CA ASP A 303 -23.71 15.38 -17.35
C ASP A 303 -22.57 16.39 -17.23
N TRP A 304 -22.29 16.85 -16.01
CA TRP A 304 -21.16 17.75 -15.75
C TRP A 304 -19.82 17.07 -15.95
N GLU A 305 -19.65 15.84 -15.46
CA GLU A 305 -18.43 15.04 -15.68
C GLU A 305 -18.10 14.96 -17.17
N GLN A 306 -19.09 14.62 -18.01
CA GLN A 306 -18.92 14.54 -19.46
C GLN A 306 -18.60 15.90 -20.09
N ALA A 307 -19.37 16.93 -19.76
CA ALA A 307 -19.20 18.27 -20.35
C ALA A 307 -17.85 18.90 -20.00
N LEU A 308 -17.41 18.76 -18.75
CA LEU A 308 -16.14 19.32 -18.27
C LEU A 308 -14.94 18.58 -18.85
N ASN A 309 -14.98 17.25 -18.86
CA ASN A 309 -13.90 16.46 -19.46
C ASN A 309 -13.77 16.72 -20.97
N ALA A 310 -14.89 16.87 -21.69
CA ALA A 310 -14.88 17.27 -23.11
C ALA A 310 -14.27 18.67 -23.32
N ALA A 311 -14.38 19.56 -22.32
CA ALA A 311 -13.77 20.88 -22.31
C ALA A 311 -12.32 20.87 -21.73
N HIS A 312 -11.71 19.71 -21.52
CA HIS A 312 -10.38 19.55 -20.91
C HIS A 312 -10.28 20.12 -19.48
N VAL A 313 -11.36 20.05 -18.72
CA VAL A 313 -11.38 20.33 -17.28
C VAL A 313 -11.55 18.99 -16.55
N PRO A 314 -10.55 18.52 -15.80
CA PRO A 314 -10.67 17.27 -15.06
C PRO A 314 -11.85 17.32 -14.10
N ALA A 315 -12.76 16.35 -14.22
CA ALA A 315 -13.90 16.22 -13.33
C ALA A 315 -14.30 14.76 -13.20
N ALA A 316 -14.80 14.40 -12.03
CA ALA A 316 -15.35 13.08 -11.77
C ALA A 316 -16.50 13.15 -10.77
N ARG A 317 -17.57 12.44 -11.03
CA ARG A 317 -18.64 12.20 -10.06
C ARG A 317 -18.04 11.46 -8.85
N VAL A 318 -18.39 11.88 -7.65
CA VAL A 318 -18.00 11.15 -6.43
C VAL A 318 -18.82 9.86 -6.36
N ARG A 319 -18.15 8.75 -6.56
CA ARG A 319 -18.74 7.41 -6.63
C ARG A 319 -18.58 6.67 -5.31
N THR A 320 -19.51 5.80 -5.02
CA THR A 320 -19.32 4.71 -4.05
C THR A 320 -18.39 3.64 -4.65
N LEU A 321 -17.81 2.79 -3.80
CA LEU A 321 -16.94 1.71 -4.29
C LEU A 321 -17.67 0.74 -5.26
N PRO A 322 -18.92 0.27 -5.00
CA PRO A 322 -19.66 -0.53 -5.99
C PRO A 322 -19.80 0.18 -7.33
N GLU A 323 -20.22 1.46 -7.35
CA GLU A 323 -20.32 2.22 -8.58
C GLU A 323 -18.98 2.35 -9.33
N ALA A 324 -17.87 2.52 -8.59
CA ALA A 324 -16.55 2.58 -9.20
C ALA A 324 -16.11 1.25 -9.80
N LEU A 325 -16.47 0.12 -9.16
CA LEU A 325 -16.19 -1.22 -9.67
C LEU A 325 -16.95 -1.52 -10.97
N ASP A 326 -18.13 -0.94 -11.16
CA ASP A 326 -18.93 -1.09 -12.37
C ASP A 326 -18.49 -0.16 -13.53
N GLU A 327 -17.56 0.78 -13.29
CA GLU A 327 -17.07 1.67 -14.33
C GLU A 327 -16.30 0.91 -15.43
N PRO A 328 -16.65 1.14 -16.72
CA PRO A 328 -16.00 0.44 -17.84
C PRO A 328 -14.48 0.55 -17.86
N GLN A 329 -13.95 1.72 -17.45
CA GLN A 329 -12.50 1.94 -17.38
C GLN A 329 -11.83 1.04 -16.34
N ILE A 330 -12.47 0.83 -15.21
CA ILE A 330 -11.97 -0.06 -14.15
C ILE A 330 -12.07 -1.51 -14.62
N GLN A 331 -13.19 -1.91 -15.22
CA GLN A 331 -13.39 -3.26 -15.75
C GLN A 331 -12.33 -3.64 -16.80
N VAL A 332 -12.06 -2.77 -17.77
CA VAL A 332 -11.07 -3.00 -18.84
C VAL A 332 -9.64 -3.09 -18.29
N ARG A 333 -9.32 -2.34 -17.24
CA ARG A 333 -8.00 -2.40 -16.65
C ARG A 333 -7.81 -3.55 -15.67
N GLY A 334 -8.88 -4.13 -15.16
CA GLY A 334 -8.89 -5.09 -14.06
C GLY A 334 -8.73 -4.42 -12.70
N VAL A 335 -9.22 -5.06 -11.66
CA VAL A 335 -9.21 -4.56 -10.28
C VAL A 335 -8.15 -5.32 -9.47
N GLY A 336 -7.27 -4.61 -8.80
CA GLY A 336 -6.60 -5.11 -7.60
C GLY A 336 -5.26 -5.83 -7.75
N ILE A 337 -4.78 -6.17 -8.95
CA ILE A 337 -3.54 -6.94 -9.10
C ILE A 337 -2.31 -6.03 -8.96
N ALA A 338 -2.15 -5.14 -9.93
CA ALA A 338 -1.07 -4.18 -9.98
C ALA A 338 -1.52 -2.92 -10.73
N ALA A 339 -0.99 -1.77 -10.34
CA ALA A 339 -1.34 -0.50 -10.95
C ALA A 339 -0.70 -0.29 -12.35
N TYR A 340 -0.01 -1.28 -12.88
CA TYR A 340 0.76 -1.22 -14.12
C TYR A 340 0.54 -2.45 -14.99
N LYS A 341 0.79 -2.31 -16.30
CA LYS A 341 0.81 -3.38 -17.29
C LYS A 341 2.13 -3.34 -18.05
N PHE A 342 2.71 -4.49 -18.31
CA PHE A 342 3.92 -4.62 -19.14
C PHE A 342 3.52 -5.04 -20.55
N ALA A 343 4.34 -4.66 -21.52
CA ALA A 343 4.17 -5.15 -22.91
C ALA A 343 4.53 -6.64 -23.01
N HIS A 344 5.47 -7.11 -22.18
CA HIS A 344 5.95 -8.48 -22.18
C HIS A 344 6.15 -8.95 -20.74
N GLY A 345 5.59 -10.10 -20.35
CA GLY A 345 5.78 -10.71 -19.04
C GLY A 345 5.31 -9.82 -17.89
N GLY A 346 4.05 -9.45 -17.88
CA GLY A 346 3.47 -8.56 -16.87
C GLY A 346 2.94 -9.28 -15.63
N PRO A 347 2.31 -8.52 -14.72
CA PRO A 347 1.66 -9.10 -13.55
C PRO A 347 0.59 -10.11 -13.93
N GLU A 348 0.59 -11.25 -13.25
CA GLU A 348 -0.44 -12.28 -13.38
C GLU A 348 -1.14 -12.48 -12.05
N GLU A 349 -2.47 -12.51 -12.09
CA GLU A 349 -3.29 -12.74 -10.93
C GLU A 349 -3.45 -14.24 -10.70
N SER A 350 -3.10 -14.70 -9.51
CA SER A 350 -3.57 -15.96 -8.99
C SER A 350 -4.82 -15.71 -8.13
N ARG A 351 -5.83 -16.58 -8.26
CA ARG A 351 -7.02 -16.57 -7.39
C ARG A 351 -6.89 -17.56 -6.24
N ASP A 352 -5.83 -18.37 -6.27
CA ASP A 352 -5.59 -19.38 -5.23
C ASP A 352 -5.07 -18.69 -3.98
N VAL A 353 -5.85 -18.73 -2.92
CA VAL A 353 -5.48 -18.21 -1.60
C VAL A 353 -5.02 -19.35 -0.73
N PRO A 354 -3.77 -19.36 -0.24
CA PRO A 354 -3.27 -20.50 0.49
C PRO A 354 -3.96 -20.63 1.86
N ARG A 355 -4.44 -21.84 2.17
CA ARG A 355 -4.85 -22.18 3.54
C ARG A 355 -3.63 -22.26 4.43
N TYR A 356 -3.84 -22.12 5.73
CA TYR A 356 -2.79 -22.23 6.72
C TYR A 356 -2.06 -23.58 6.59
N GLY A 357 -0.73 -23.58 6.49
CA GLY A 357 0.10 -24.77 6.36
C GLY A 357 -0.04 -25.57 5.07
N GLN A 358 -0.91 -25.17 4.15
CA GLN A 358 -1.33 -25.96 2.97
C GLN A 358 -0.17 -26.60 2.21
N HIS A 359 0.98 -25.91 2.12
CA HIS A 359 2.11 -26.35 1.29
C HIS A 359 3.31 -26.85 2.12
N THR A 360 3.11 -27.11 3.43
CA THR A 360 4.21 -27.53 4.31
C THR A 360 4.94 -28.77 3.79
N ASN A 361 4.22 -29.83 3.41
CA ASN A 361 4.85 -31.04 2.88
C ASN A 361 5.61 -30.79 1.58
N GLU A 362 4.99 -30.10 0.64
CA GLU A 362 5.55 -29.79 -0.67
C GLU A 362 6.88 -29.05 -0.53
N VAL A 363 6.89 -27.97 0.23
CA VAL A 363 8.09 -27.14 0.45
C VAL A 363 9.19 -27.94 1.15
N LEU A 364 8.87 -28.79 2.14
CA LEU A 364 9.86 -29.59 2.82
C LEU A 364 10.44 -30.72 1.95
N ILE A 365 9.64 -31.29 1.04
CA ILE A 365 10.13 -32.27 0.04
C ILE A 365 11.07 -31.56 -0.95
N GLU A 366 10.72 -30.38 -1.44
CA GLU A 366 11.59 -29.54 -2.30
C GLU A 366 12.92 -29.18 -1.63
N LEU A 367 12.92 -29.01 -0.30
CA LEU A 367 14.13 -28.84 0.50
C LEU A 367 14.98 -30.11 0.57
N GLY A 368 14.45 -31.25 0.13
CA GLY A 368 15.13 -32.54 0.16
C GLY A 368 14.97 -33.34 1.47
N LEU A 369 13.99 -32.94 2.32
CA LEU A 369 13.71 -33.73 3.53
C LEU A 369 12.99 -35.03 3.18
N PRO A 370 13.47 -36.18 3.69
CA PRO A 370 12.77 -37.46 3.53
C PRO A 370 11.38 -37.43 4.20
N ILE A 371 10.40 -38.09 3.63
CA ILE A 371 9.02 -38.17 4.16
C ILE A 371 9.00 -38.57 5.64
N ALA A 372 9.81 -39.58 6.01
CA ALA A 372 9.92 -40.04 7.40
C ALA A 372 10.40 -38.93 8.36
N LYS A 373 11.24 -37.98 7.89
CA LYS A 373 11.67 -36.83 8.67
C LYS A 373 10.55 -35.81 8.82
N ILE A 374 9.78 -35.55 7.75
CA ILE A 374 8.62 -34.66 7.77
C ILE A 374 7.57 -35.19 8.76
N GLU A 375 7.26 -36.49 8.70
CA GLU A 375 6.34 -37.10 9.68
C GLU A 375 6.84 -37.03 11.13
N SER A 376 8.16 -37.17 11.33
CA SER A 376 8.76 -36.99 12.65
C SER A 376 8.63 -35.56 13.18
N LEU A 377 8.83 -34.54 12.30
CA LEU A 377 8.65 -33.13 12.66
C LEU A 377 7.19 -32.85 13.03
N ARG A 378 6.25 -33.41 12.29
CA ARG A 378 4.81 -33.27 12.56
C ARG A 378 4.45 -33.92 13.90
N LYS A 379 4.86 -35.16 14.16
CA LYS A 379 4.65 -35.86 15.45
C LYS A 379 5.25 -35.09 16.63
N ALA A 380 6.37 -34.40 16.41
CA ALA A 380 7.00 -33.54 17.41
C ALA A 380 6.33 -32.15 17.55
N GLY A 381 5.29 -31.86 16.75
CA GLY A 381 4.61 -30.57 16.76
C GLY A 381 5.50 -29.41 16.34
N VAL A 382 6.40 -29.64 15.39
CA VAL A 382 7.28 -28.60 14.80
C VAL A 382 6.64 -27.97 13.58
N ILE A 383 5.88 -28.75 12.86
CA ILE A 383 5.07 -28.36 11.68
C ILE A 383 3.64 -28.84 11.86
N ASP A 384 2.70 -28.29 11.07
CA ASP A 384 1.29 -28.73 10.98
C ASP A 384 1.09 -30.11 10.40
#